data_e7a22fdb0712ff98aae3d5656f745572
#
_entry.id   e7a22fdb0712ff98aae3d5656f745572
#
_cell.length_a   1.000
_cell.length_b   1.000
_cell.length_c   1.000
_cell.angle_alpha   90.00
_cell.angle_beta   90.00
_cell.angle_gamma   90.00
#
_symmetry.space_group_name_H-M   'P 1'
#
loop_
_entity.id
_entity.type
_entity.pdbx_description
1 polymer ?
#
loop_
_entity_poly.entity_id
_entity_poly.type
_entity_poly.pdbx_seq_one_letter_code
_entity_poly.pdbx_strand_id
1 'polypeptide(L)'
;MPDFDEVTSIAIEAGAAIMEVYDRGDEIDITTKGDDSPLTEADLAANAVITDRLLAIEPKIPIVSEEGNAGDPTTSPYCWLVDPLDGTKEFIKRNGMFTVNIALMRRAADRWKPVFGVVHAPATGITWRGGTSVPAERTGPDGGGLIMVRPSSDEEPTRLVASGSHRGEKDETFAEALGNHELVRMGS
;
A
#
# COMPACT_ATOMS: atom_id res chain seq x y z
N MET A 1 15.74 -11.79 -10.58
CA MET A 1 14.87 -10.64 -10.17
C MET A 1 13.48 -11.00 -10.68
N PRO A 2 12.46 -10.84 -9.87
CA PRO A 2 11.08 -11.10 -10.28
C PRO A 2 10.66 -10.19 -11.45
N ASP A 3 9.66 -10.64 -12.18
CA ASP A 3 8.98 -9.79 -13.17
C ASP A 3 8.08 -8.79 -12.43
N PHE A 4 8.40 -7.51 -12.50
CA PHE A 4 7.66 -6.46 -11.79
C PHE A 4 6.32 -6.13 -12.44
N ASP A 5 6.10 -6.48 -13.71
CA ASP A 5 4.78 -6.38 -14.34
C ASP A 5 3.85 -7.44 -13.74
N GLU A 6 4.35 -8.64 -13.47
CA GLU A 6 3.60 -9.69 -12.79
C GLU A 6 3.28 -9.32 -11.35
N VAL A 7 4.24 -8.73 -10.60
CA VAL A 7 3.97 -8.23 -9.23
C VAL A 7 2.89 -7.13 -9.23
N THR A 8 2.90 -6.27 -10.24
CA THR A 8 1.85 -5.26 -10.41
C THR A 8 0.49 -5.89 -10.67
N SER A 9 0.43 -6.93 -11.50
CA SER A 9 -0.80 -7.69 -11.75
C SER A 9 -1.32 -8.36 -10.49
N ILE A 10 -0.43 -8.90 -9.63
CA ILE A 10 -0.81 -9.48 -8.34
C ILE A 10 -1.50 -8.45 -7.44
N ALA A 11 -0.99 -7.22 -7.36
CA ALA A 11 -1.62 -6.17 -6.58
C ALA A 11 -3.03 -5.82 -7.11
N ILE A 12 -3.22 -5.81 -8.42
CA ILE A 12 -4.52 -5.56 -9.05
C ILE A 12 -5.49 -6.73 -8.80
N GLU A 13 -5.02 -7.99 -8.89
CA GLU A 13 -5.83 -9.17 -8.58
C GLU A 13 -6.27 -9.18 -7.11
N ALA A 14 -5.38 -8.86 -6.19
CA ALA A 14 -5.72 -8.71 -4.77
C ALA A 14 -6.74 -7.58 -4.56
N GLY A 15 -6.59 -6.47 -5.25
CA GLY A 15 -7.56 -5.38 -5.26
C GLY A 15 -8.93 -5.82 -5.74
N ALA A 16 -9.01 -6.68 -6.77
CA ALA A 16 -10.28 -7.24 -7.23
C ALA A 16 -10.94 -8.12 -6.15
N ALA A 17 -10.16 -8.95 -5.44
CA ALA A 17 -10.68 -9.75 -4.32
C ALA A 17 -11.22 -8.86 -3.17
N ILE A 18 -10.57 -7.74 -2.88
CA ILE A 18 -11.08 -6.75 -1.93
C ILE A 18 -12.42 -6.18 -2.41
N MET A 19 -12.51 -5.81 -3.69
CA MET A 19 -13.74 -5.21 -4.24
C MET A 19 -14.90 -6.18 -4.28
N GLU A 20 -14.67 -7.47 -4.45
CA GLU A 20 -15.72 -8.49 -4.32
C GLU A 20 -16.39 -8.48 -2.92
N VAL A 21 -15.59 -8.27 -1.87
CA VAL A 21 -16.11 -8.11 -0.50
C VAL A 21 -16.75 -6.74 -0.33
N TYR A 22 -16.08 -5.69 -0.80
CA TYR A 22 -16.54 -4.30 -0.69
C TYR A 22 -17.93 -4.12 -1.31
N ASP A 23 -18.20 -4.70 -2.48
CA ASP A 23 -19.46 -4.52 -3.22
C ASP A 23 -20.64 -5.30 -2.62
N ARG A 24 -20.40 -6.25 -1.68
CA ARG A 24 -21.47 -6.95 -0.95
C ARG A 24 -22.23 -6.06 0.05
N GLY A 25 -21.73 -4.89 0.35
CA GLY A 25 -22.41 -3.93 1.24
C GLY A 25 -22.12 -4.16 2.72
N ASP A 26 -23.16 -4.15 3.56
CA ASP A 26 -23.02 -4.17 5.02
C ASP A 26 -22.85 -5.59 5.61
N GLU A 27 -22.89 -6.63 4.81
CA GLU A 27 -22.67 -8.03 5.22
C GLU A 27 -21.17 -8.38 5.19
N ILE A 28 -20.37 -7.69 5.99
CA ILE A 28 -18.94 -7.90 6.08
C ILE A 28 -18.59 -8.41 7.47
N ASP A 29 -17.94 -9.57 7.55
CA ASP A 29 -17.41 -10.08 8.80
C ASP A 29 -16.20 -9.27 9.25
N ILE A 30 -16.33 -8.63 10.40
CA ILE A 30 -15.28 -7.83 11.02
C ILE A 30 -14.85 -8.51 12.31
N THR A 31 -13.56 -8.78 12.43
CA THR A 31 -12.93 -9.24 13.67
C THR A 31 -11.92 -8.20 14.15
N THR A 32 -11.44 -8.37 15.38
CA THR A 32 -10.46 -7.46 15.95
C THR A 32 -9.14 -8.21 16.15
N LYS A 33 -8.04 -7.65 15.68
CA LYS A 33 -6.68 -8.17 15.91
C LYS A 33 -6.26 -7.94 17.36
N GLY A 34 -5.15 -8.54 17.75
CA GLY A 34 -4.62 -8.42 19.12
C GLY A 34 -4.15 -7.02 19.52
N ASP A 35 -4.00 -6.11 18.57
CA ASP A 35 -3.65 -4.69 18.74
C ASP A 35 -4.85 -3.74 18.61
N ASP A 36 -6.08 -4.28 18.71
CA ASP A 36 -7.35 -3.57 18.57
C ASP A 36 -7.62 -2.99 17.14
N SER A 37 -6.81 -3.34 16.13
CA SER A 37 -7.10 -2.98 14.75
C SER A 37 -8.17 -3.91 14.14
N PRO A 38 -9.02 -3.41 13.22
CA PRO A 38 -10.00 -4.24 12.54
C PRO A 38 -9.33 -5.15 11.53
N LEU A 39 -9.85 -6.37 11.40
CA LEU A 39 -9.53 -7.34 10.36
C LEU A 39 -10.83 -7.74 9.67
N THR A 40 -10.85 -7.70 8.36
CA THR A 40 -12.00 -8.13 7.57
C THR A 40 -11.65 -9.35 6.70
N GLU A 41 -12.68 -10.01 6.19
CA GLU A 41 -12.49 -11.07 5.19
C GLU A 41 -11.79 -10.57 3.91
N ALA A 42 -11.86 -9.25 3.61
CA ALA A 42 -11.17 -8.65 2.48
C ALA A 42 -9.65 -8.65 2.66
N ASP A 43 -9.16 -8.36 3.89
CA ASP A 43 -7.74 -8.45 4.24
C ASP A 43 -7.21 -9.86 3.99
N LEU A 44 -7.94 -10.86 4.46
CA LEU A 44 -7.57 -12.27 4.31
C LEU A 44 -7.63 -12.75 2.86
N ALA A 45 -8.65 -12.36 2.10
CA ALA A 45 -8.79 -12.71 0.69
C ALA A 45 -7.65 -12.12 -0.14
N ALA A 46 -7.33 -10.84 0.06
CA ALA A 46 -6.22 -10.18 -0.60
C ALA A 46 -4.88 -10.83 -0.23
N ASN A 47 -4.66 -11.11 1.07
CA ASN A 47 -3.44 -11.77 1.53
C ASN A 47 -3.25 -13.15 0.91
N ALA A 48 -4.31 -13.94 0.76
CA ALA A 48 -4.25 -15.25 0.12
C ALA A 48 -3.81 -15.13 -1.35
N VAL A 49 -4.43 -14.24 -2.12
CA VAL A 49 -4.07 -13.99 -3.52
C VAL A 49 -2.59 -13.58 -3.63
N ILE A 50 -2.16 -12.61 -2.83
CA ILE A 50 -0.77 -12.10 -2.88
C ILE A 50 0.23 -13.20 -2.52
N THR A 51 -0.02 -13.91 -1.42
CA THR A 51 0.90 -14.94 -0.93
C THR A 51 1.05 -16.09 -1.92
N ASP A 52 -0.06 -16.63 -2.43
CA ASP A 52 -0.04 -17.73 -3.38
C ASP A 52 0.68 -17.37 -4.67
N ARG A 53 0.41 -16.18 -5.20
CA ARG A 53 1.00 -15.72 -6.45
C ARG A 53 2.48 -15.35 -6.30
N LEU A 54 2.88 -14.67 -5.22
CA LEU A 54 4.30 -14.35 -4.97
C LEU A 54 5.13 -15.61 -4.76
N LEU A 55 4.61 -16.61 -4.04
CA LEU A 55 5.28 -17.90 -3.88
C LEU A 55 5.39 -18.69 -5.21
N ALA A 56 4.42 -18.54 -6.11
CA ALA A 56 4.46 -19.18 -7.41
C ALA A 56 5.57 -18.59 -8.31
N ILE A 57 5.78 -17.27 -8.28
CA ILE A 57 6.80 -16.61 -9.13
C ILE A 57 8.21 -16.64 -8.50
N GLU A 58 8.31 -16.51 -7.18
CA GLU A 58 9.59 -16.45 -6.46
C GLU A 58 9.53 -17.20 -5.11
N PRO A 59 9.50 -18.54 -5.12
CA PRO A 59 9.27 -19.35 -3.92
C PRO A 59 10.39 -19.23 -2.87
N LYS A 60 11.54 -18.65 -3.23
CA LYS A 60 12.71 -18.50 -2.34
C LYS A 60 12.75 -17.14 -1.63
N ILE A 61 11.86 -16.21 -1.97
CA ILE A 61 11.79 -14.91 -1.32
C ILE A 61 10.72 -14.96 -0.23
N PRO A 62 11.10 -14.85 1.05
CA PRO A 62 10.15 -14.85 2.16
C PRO A 62 9.18 -13.67 2.06
N ILE A 63 7.97 -13.87 2.58
CA ILE A 63 6.93 -12.85 2.63
C ILE A 63 6.72 -12.45 4.09
N VAL A 64 6.81 -11.15 4.36
CA VAL A 64 6.43 -10.50 5.62
C VAL A 64 5.16 -9.72 5.34
N SER A 65 4.03 -10.25 5.78
CA SER A 65 2.71 -9.64 5.60
C SER A 65 2.12 -9.23 6.95
N GLU A 66 1.30 -8.21 6.96
CA GLU A 66 0.50 -7.82 8.12
C GLU A 66 -0.42 -8.97 8.56
N GLU A 67 -0.92 -9.78 7.62
CA GLU A 67 -1.83 -10.89 7.87
C GLU A 67 -1.15 -12.25 8.07
N GLY A 68 0.17 -12.27 8.15
CA GLY A 68 0.96 -13.48 8.43
C GLY A 68 2.15 -13.67 7.52
N ASN A 69 3.20 -14.25 8.07
CA ASN A 69 4.46 -14.42 7.36
C ASN A 69 4.52 -15.78 6.65
N ALA A 70 5.15 -15.81 5.48
CA ALA A 70 5.55 -17.04 4.78
C ALA A 70 7.08 -17.07 4.62
N GLY A 71 7.73 -17.94 5.37
CA GLY A 71 9.19 -18.08 5.42
C GLY A 71 9.87 -17.14 6.43
N ASP A 72 11.19 -17.28 6.56
CA ASP A 72 12.03 -16.50 7.47
C ASP A 72 12.83 -15.44 6.68
N PRO A 73 12.56 -14.13 6.86
CA PRO A 73 13.27 -13.08 6.14
C PRO A 73 14.77 -13.02 6.47
N THR A 74 15.22 -13.69 7.56
CA THR A 74 16.64 -13.72 7.89
C THR A 74 17.45 -14.64 6.97
N THR A 75 16.81 -15.56 6.26
CA THR A 75 17.44 -16.58 5.41
C THR A 75 17.68 -16.12 3.98
N SER A 76 17.22 -14.95 3.59
CA SER A 76 17.30 -14.45 2.21
C SER A 76 17.85 -13.00 2.17
N PRO A 77 18.58 -12.62 1.11
CA PRO A 77 18.95 -11.22 0.89
C PRO A 77 17.77 -10.35 0.44
N TYR A 78 16.63 -10.94 0.13
CA TYR A 78 15.39 -10.26 -0.25
C TYR A 78 14.23 -10.75 0.60
N CYS A 79 13.23 -9.90 0.81
CA CYS A 79 11.92 -10.30 1.30
C CYS A 79 10.83 -9.42 0.65
N TRP A 80 9.64 -9.99 0.54
CA TRP A 80 8.44 -9.21 0.25
C TRP A 80 7.93 -8.58 1.55
N LEU A 81 7.57 -7.31 1.48
CA LEU A 81 6.81 -6.62 2.53
C LEU A 81 5.44 -6.31 1.96
N VAL A 82 4.39 -6.80 2.61
CA VAL A 82 3.03 -6.79 2.11
C VAL A 82 2.09 -6.22 3.16
N ASP A 83 1.27 -5.27 2.73
CA ASP A 83 0.06 -4.86 3.41
C ASP A 83 -1.11 -5.11 2.46
N PRO A 84 -1.90 -6.17 2.68
CA PRO A 84 -2.94 -6.60 1.75
C PRO A 84 -4.09 -5.61 1.63
N LEU A 85 -4.42 -4.89 2.72
CA LEU A 85 -5.45 -3.86 2.75
C LEU A 85 -5.07 -2.75 3.75
N ASP A 86 -4.26 -1.80 3.29
CA ASP A 86 -3.99 -0.59 4.07
C ASP A 86 -5.20 0.35 4.04
N GLY A 87 -5.67 0.73 5.21
CA GLY A 87 -6.88 1.53 5.38
C GLY A 87 -8.14 0.71 5.66
N THR A 88 -8.04 -0.35 6.45
CA THR A 88 -9.19 -1.18 6.85
C THR A 88 -10.33 -0.37 7.49
N LYS A 89 -9.99 0.69 8.23
CA LYS A 89 -11.00 1.62 8.78
C LYS A 89 -11.74 2.39 7.69
N GLU A 90 -11.05 2.80 6.65
CA GLU A 90 -11.59 3.49 5.49
C GLU A 90 -12.41 2.54 4.61
N PHE A 91 -11.98 1.30 4.50
CA PHE A 91 -12.76 0.22 3.87
C PHE A 91 -14.10 0.02 4.58
N ILE A 92 -14.10 -0.11 5.91
CA ILE A 92 -15.32 -0.25 6.73
C ILE A 92 -16.23 0.98 6.61
N LYS A 93 -15.66 2.20 6.57
CA LYS A 93 -16.40 3.45 6.36
C LYS A 93 -16.91 3.63 4.93
N ARG A 94 -16.53 2.75 4.00
CA ARG A 94 -16.94 2.76 2.59
C ARG A 94 -16.61 4.07 1.85
N ASN A 95 -15.47 4.68 2.18
CA ASN A 95 -15.03 5.94 1.55
C ASN A 95 -14.08 5.76 0.36
N GLY A 96 -13.68 4.50 0.05
CA GLY A 96 -12.81 4.15 -1.07
C GLY A 96 -11.33 4.49 -0.89
N MET A 97 -10.92 4.96 0.29
CA MET A 97 -9.54 5.37 0.58
C MET A 97 -8.74 4.23 1.23
N PHE A 98 -8.52 3.16 0.49
CA PHE A 98 -7.74 2.00 0.90
C PHE A 98 -6.90 1.47 -0.26
N THR A 99 -5.80 0.81 0.04
CA THR A 99 -4.82 0.37 -0.95
C THR A 99 -4.29 -1.04 -0.68
N VAL A 100 -3.79 -1.70 -1.74
CA VAL A 100 -2.93 -2.87 -1.68
C VAL A 100 -1.50 -2.42 -1.84
N ASN A 101 -0.62 -2.82 -0.94
CA ASN A 101 0.78 -2.42 -0.94
C ASN A 101 1.69 -3.65 -0.99
N ILE A 102 2.57 -3.75 -2.00
CA ILE A 102 3.57 -4.80 -2.13
C ILE A 102 4.93 -4.17 -2.42
N ALA A 103 5.94 -4.49 -1.62
CA ALA A 103 7.30 -4.02 -1.82
C ALA A 103 8.30 -5.19 -1.83
N LEU A 104 9.26 -5.16 -2.76
CA LEU A 104 10.44 -5.99 -2.69
C LEU A 104 11.52 -5.24 -1.92
N MET A 105 11.94 -5.82 -0.82
CA MET A 105 12.99 -5.29 0.05
C MET A 105 14.30 -6.05 -0.17
N ARG A 106 15.43 -5.35 -0.16
CA ARG A 106 16.76 -5.93 -0.19
C ARG A 106 17.48 -5.62 1.11
N ARG A 107 18.15 -6.63 1.69
CA ARG A 107 19.02 -6.45 2.84
C ARG A 107 20.29 -5.70 2.44
N ALA A 108 20.59 -4.60 3.12
CA ALA A 108 21.78 -3.78 2.92
C ALA A 108 22.42 -3.53 4.28
N ALA A 109 23.49 -4.28 4.56
CA ALA A 109 24.14 -4.33 5.87
C ALA A 109 23.14 -4.68 7.00
N ASP A 110 22.79 -3.70 7.83
CA ASP A 110 21.94 -3.83 9.02
C ASP A 110 20.48 -3.40 8.81
N ARG A 111 20.11 -3.03 7.58
CA ARG A 111 18.77 -2.51 7.27
C ARG A 111 18.19 -3.06 5.98
N TRP A 112 16.88 -3.05 5.89
CA TRP A 112 16.16 -3.32 4.68
C TRP A 112 15.96 -2.04 3.86
N LYS A 113 16.11 -2.13 2.53
CA LYS A 113 15.87 -1.04 1.59
C LYS A 113 14.89 -1.49 0.52
N PRO A 114 13.87 -0.69 0.19
CA PRO A 114 12.98 -1.00 -0.91
C PRO A 114 13.76 -0.92 -2.24
N VAL A 115 13.53 -1.89 -3.12
CA VAL A 115 14.08 -1.92 -4.48
C VAL A 115 13.00 -1.88 -5.54
N PHE A 116 11.78 -2.23 -5.19
CA PHE A 116 10.56 -2.08 -5.98
C PHE A 116 9.38 -1.92 -5.04
N GLY A 117 8.37 -1.20 -5.48
CA GLY A 117 7.09 -1.09 -4.79
C GLY A 117 5.96 -0.86 -5.77
N VAL A 118 4.79 -1.40 -5.42
CA VAL A 118 3.51 -1.13 -6.07
C VAL A 118 2.47 -0.79 -5.00
N VAL A 119 1.67 0.23 -5.28
CA VAL A 119 0.50 0.65 -4.51
C VAL A 119 -0.68 0.66 -5.46
N HIS A 120 -1.71 -0.11 -5.16
CA HIS A 120 -2.94 -0.16 -5.96
C HIS A 120 -4.12 0.30 -5.12
N ALA A 121 -4.87 1.28 -5.60
CA ALA A 121 -6.12 1.77 -5.00
C ALA A 121 -7.32 1.16 -5.74
N PRO A 122 -7.89 0.04 -5.25
CA PRO A 122 -8.86 -0.74 -6.02
C PRO A 122 -10.17 0.00 -6.28
N ALA A 123 -10.63 0.83 -5.35
CA ALA A 123 -11.86 1.62 -5.52
C ALA A 123 -11.77 2.65 -6.66
N THR A 124 -10.56 3.07 -7.05
CA THR A 124 -10.34 4.02 -8.14
C THR A 124 -9.71 3.39 -9.37
N GLY A 125 -9.21 2.16 -9.26
CA GLY A 125 -8.47 1.47 -10.30
C GLY A 125 -7.10 2.09 -10.60
N ILE A 126 -6.58 2.96 -9.71
CA ILE A 126 -5.30 3.62 -9.90
C ILE A 126 -4.19 2.78 -9.27
N THR A 127 -3.09 2.65 -10.01
CA THR A 127 -1.89 1.95 -9.56
C THR A 127 -0.68 2.85 -9.70
N TRP A 128 0.17 2.89 -8.68
CA TRP A 128 1.49 3.50 -8.70
C TRP A 128 2.53 2.43 -8.49
N ARG A 129 3.61 2.48 -9.25
CA ARG A 129 4.74 1.59 -9.08
C ARG A 129 6.06 2.29 -9.36
N GLY A 130 7.15 1.71 -8.87
CA GLY A 130 8.49 2.21 -9.16
C GLY A 130 9.56 1.46 -8.37
N GLY A 131 10.82 1.72 -8.71
CA GLY A 131 11.93 1.06 -8.04
C GLY A 131 13.29 1.53 -8.53
N THR A 132 14.35 0.87 -8.03
CA THR A 132 15.74 1.23 -8.41
C THR A 132 16.05 1.00 -9.89
N SER A 133 15.34 0.09 -10.54
CA SER A 133 15.47 -0.25 -11.97
C SER A 133 14.19 -0.05 -12.77
N VAL A 134 13.14 0.45 -12.15
CA VAL A 134 11.84 0.70 -12.76
C VAL A 134 11.50 2.16 -12.56
N PRO A 135 11.20 2.93 -13.60
CA PRO A 135 10.74 4.30 -13.46
C PRO A 135 9.47 4.38 -12.60
N ALA A 136 9.31 5.48 -11.87
CA ALA A 136 8.07 5.73 -11.18
C ALA A 136 6.98 6.07 -12.18
N GLU A 137 5.85 5.35 -12.11
CA GLU A 137 4.72 5.55 -13.01
C GLU A 137 3.39 5.38 -12.29
N ARG A 138 2.37 6.01 -12.84
CA ARG A 138 0.98 5.88 -12.46
C ARG A 138 0.19 5.35 -13.64
N THR A 139 -0.71 4.42 -13.40
CA THR A 139 -1.72 3.95 -14.37
C THR A 139 -3.11 4.02 -13.74
N GLY A 140 -4.13 4.19 -14.55
CA GLY A 140 -5.52 4.25 -14.07
C GLY A 140 -6.51 4.33 -15.23
N PRO A 141 -7.83 4.36 -14.94
CA PRO A 141 -8.87 4.42 -15.97
C PRO A 141 -8.81 5.68 -16.86
N ASP A 142 -8.23 6.75 -16.33
CA ASP A 142 -8.00 8.03 -17.01
C ASP A 142 -6.70 8.08 -17.81
N GLY A 143 -5.99 6.95 -17.93
CA GLY A 143 -4.69 6.83 -18.56
C GLY A 143 -3.54 6.71 -17.57
N GLY A 144 -2.32 6.88 -18.04
CA GLY A 144 -1.13 6.70 -17.23
C GLY A 144 0.08 7.42 -17.80
N GLY A 145 1.18 7.39 -17.04
CA GLY A 145 2.45 7.97 -17.43
C GLY A 145 3.48 7.97 -16.32
N LEU A 146 4.68 8.43 -16.68
CA LEU A 146 5.77 8.56 -15.73
C LEU A 146 5.48 9.65 -14.71
N ILE A 147 5.85 9.37 -13.45
CA ILE A 147 5.81 10.33 -12.37
C ILE A 147 7.18 10.99 -12.27
N MET A 148 7.19 12.31 -12.31
CA MET A 148 8.42 13.09 -12.15
C MET A 148 8.25 14.06 -10.99
N VAL A 149 9.31 14.21 -10.20
CA VAL A 149 9.38 15.28 -9.21
C VAL A 149 9.45 16.62 -9.93
N ARG A 150 8.55 17.54 -9.55
CA ARG A 150 8.63 18.93 -9.99
C ARG A 150 9.24 19.79 -8.87
N PRO A 151 10.00 20.84 -9.20
CA PRO A 151 10.43 21.82 -8.21
C PRO A 151 9.19 22.46 -7.54
N SER A 152 9.26 22.63 -6.23
CA SER A 152 8.28 23.47 -5.52
C SER A 152 8.57 24.94 -5.82
N SER A 153 7.54 25.78 -5.91
CA SER A 153 7.65 27.22 -5.96
C SER A 153 7.41 27.78 -4.56
N ASP A 154 8.18 28.78 -4.16
CA ASP A 154 7.96 29.49 -2.88
C ASP A 154 6.62 30.23 -2.84
N GLU A 155 5.98 30.44 -3.99
CA GLU A 155 4.68 31.09 -4.13
C GLU A 155 3.49 30.12 -3.91
N GLU A 156 3.71 28.81 -4.09
CA GLU A 156 2.68 27.79 -3.88
C GLU A 156 2.66 27.33 -2.41
N PRO A 157 1.48 27.16 -1.79
CA PRO A 157 1.42 26.58 -0.46
C PRO A 157 1.95 25.14 -0.45
N THR A 158 2.68 24.76 0.58
CA THR A 158 3.08 23.37 0.78
C THR A 158 1.85 22.50 1.00
N ARG A 159 1.62 21.50 0.15
CA ARG A 159 0.51 20.58 0.33
C ARG A 159 0.90 19.50 1.33
N LEU A 160 0.31 19.57 2.51
CA LEU A 160 0.49 18.62 3.59
C LEU A 160 -0.64 17.58 3.56
N VAL A 161 -0.29 16.33 3.38
CA VAL A 161 -1.24 15.22 3.51
C VAL A 161 -1.22 14.72 4.95
N ALA A 162 -2.38 14.64 5.57
CA ALA A 162 -2.52 14.14 6.93
C ALA A 162 -3.64 13.09 7.01
N SER A 163 -3.50 12.14 7.94
CA SER A 163 -4.51 11.13 8.20
C SER A 163 -5.85 11.76 8.56
N GLY A 164 -6.92 11.26 7.93
CA GLY A 164 -8.30 11.64 8.27
C GLY A 164 -8.77 11.08 9.62
N SER A 165 -8.18 9.97 10.07
CA SER A 165 -8.63 9.18 11.23
C SER A 165 -7.75 9.33 12.48
N HIS A 166 -6.49 9.73 12.31
CA HIS A 166 -5.53 9.88 13.41
C HIS A 166 -4.99 11.31 13.43
N ARG A 167 -5.34 12.07 14.46
CA ARG A 167 -4.79 13.40 14.74
C ARG A 167 -4.07 13.39 16.06
N GLY A 168 -2.86 13.95 16.08
CA GLY A 168 -2.11 14.21 17.30
C GLY A 168 -1.71 15.70 17.37
N GLU A 169 -1.50 16.21 18.58
CA GLU A 169 -0.94 17.55 18.81
C GLU A 169 0.35 17.80 18.02
N LYS A 170 1.13 16.75 17.77
CA LYS A 170 2.38 16.82 16.99
C LYS A 170 2.14 17.18 15.53
N ASP A 171 1.05 16.68 14.94
CA ASP A 171 0.72 16.96 13.54
C ASP A 171 0.29 18.40 13.35
N GLU A 172 -0.45 18.95 14.31
CA GLU A 172 -0.86 20.36 14.31
C GLU A 172 0.35 21.28 14.49
N THR A 173 1.21 20.99 15.44
CA THR A 173 2.45 21.75 15.65
C THR A 173 3.36 21.71 14.42
N PHE A 174 3.47 20.56 13.74
CA PHE A 174 4.26 20.44 12.52
C PHE A 174 3.64 21.25 11.37
N ALA A 175 2.33 21.20 11.19
CA ALA A 175 1.62 21.96 10.17
C ALA A 175 1.78 23.47 10.37
N GLU A 176 1.66 23.96 11.61
CA GLU A 176 1.88 25.37 11.96
C GLU A 176 3.32 25.82 11.65
N ALA A 177 4.32 24.96 11.91
CA ALA A 177 5.72 25.26 11.64
C ALA A 177 6.07 25.35 10.15
N LEU A 178 5.27 24.78 9.26
CA LEU A 178 5.46 24.87 7.80
C LEU A 178 5.09 26.24 7.20
N GLY A 179 4.38 27.09 7.94
CA GLY A 179 3.94 28.40 7.47
C GLY A 179 2.82 28.27 6.42
N ASN A 180 3.05 28.78 5.19
CA ASN A 180 2.03 28.74 4.13
C ASN A 180 1.80 27.30 3.64
N HIS A 181 0.71 26.66 4.07
CA HIS A 181 0.38 25.28 3.72
C HIS A 181 -1.12 25.08 3.44
N GLU A 182 -1.40 24.08 2.61
CA GLU A 182 -2.73 23.54 2.37
C GLU A 182 -2.81 22.14 2.98
N LEU A 183 -3.75 21.91 3.91
CA LEU A 183 -3.95 20.61 4.54
C LEU A 183 -4.95 19.79 3.73
N VAL A 184 -4.47 18.68 3.15
CA VAL A 184 -5.28 17.68 2.45
C VAL A 184 -5.48 16.48 3.38
N ARG A 185 -6.72 16.10 3.64
CA ARG A 185 -7.02 14.91 4.45
C ARG A 185 -7.28 13.73 3.55
N MET A 186 -6.53 12.66 3.79
CA MET A 186 -6.66 11.41 3.04
C MET A 186 -6.67 10.22 4.02
N GLY A 187 -7.24 9.11 3.56
CA GLY A 187 -7.00 7.78 4.10
C GLY A 187 -5.67 7.22 3.63
N SER A 188 -5.61 5.96 3.39
CA SER A 188 -4.45 5.31 2.75
C SER A 188 -4.47 5.46 1.25
#